data_02e6f7194966215380a3222c0bb2a06e
#
_entry.id   02e6f7194966215380a3222c0bb2a06e
#
_cell.length_a   1.000
_cell.length_b   1.000
_cell.length_c   1.000
_cell.angle_alpha   90.00
_cell.angle_beta   90.00
_cell.angle_gamma   90.00
#
_symmetry.space_group_name_H-M   'P 1'
#
loop_
_entity.id
_entity.type
_entity.pdbx_description
1 polymer ?
#
loop_
_entity_poly.entity_id
_entity_poly.type
_entity_poly.pdbx_seq_one_letter_code
_entity_poly.pdbx_strand_id
1 'polypeptide(L)'
;MANMYVYILTNDHKNVMYVGVTNDLVRRMYEHKNHLDKGSFTARYNTDRLVYFEYATDPEAAIGREKQIKGWNRARKNKLVESKNPNWDDLYESILE
;
A
#
# COMPACT_ATOMS: atom_id res chain seq x y z
N MET A 1 -10.29 18.08 -8.20
CA MET A 1 -8.92 17.59 -8.04
C MET A 1 -8.95 16.18 -7.50
N ALA A 2 -8.21 15.29 -8.13
CA ALA A 2 -8.16 13.91 -7.67
C ALA A 2 -7.11 13.78 -6.56
N ASN A 3 -7.56 13.37 -5.39
CA ASN A 3 -6.64 12.98 -4.33
C ASN A 3 -6.12 11.61 -4.65
N MET A 4 -4.82 11.43 -4.58
CA MET A 4 -4.18 10.16 -4.87
C MET A 4 -3.40 9.68 -3.67
N TYR A 5 -3.25 8.37 -3.55
CA TYR A 5 -2.48 7.74 -2.48
C TYR A 5 -1.54 6.70 -3.08
N VAL A 6 -0.30 6.73 -2.62
CA VAL A 6 0.64 5.63 -2.85
C VAL A 6 0.64 4.81 -1.56
N TYR A 7 0.53 3.49 -1.67
CA TYR A 7 0.40 2.64 -0.50
C TYR A 7 1.25 1.39 -0.63
N ILE A 8 1.56 0.81 0.53
CA ILE A 8 2.33 -0.44 0.61
C ILE A 8 1.54 -1.43 1.44
N LEU A 9 1.39 -2.63 0.90
CA LEU A 9 0.74 -3.75 1.57
C LEU A 9 1.76 -4.84 1.85
N THR A 10 1.53 -5.60 2.92
CA THR A 10 2.27 -6.83 3.20
C THR A 10 1.29 -7.93 3.58
N ASN A 11 1.81 -9.16 3.62
CA ASN A 11 1.12 -10.28 4.26
C ASN A 11 1.49 -10.30 5.76
N ASP A 12 0.87 -11.19 6.52
CA ASP A 12 1.10 -11.29 7.96
C ASP A 12 2.55 -11.58 8.33
N HIS A 13 3.26 -12.30 7.48
CA HIS A 13 4.65 -12.68 7.74
C HIS A 13 5.66 -11.65 7.26
N LYS A 14 5.21 -10.55 6.64
CA LYS A 14 6.07 -9.47 6.13
C LYS A 14 7.10 -9.93 5.10
N ASN A 15 6.84 -11.05 4.42
CA ASN A 15 7.77 -11.57 3.41
C ASN A 15 7.39 -11.23 1.98
N VAL A 16 6.19 -10.69 1.77
CA VAL A 16 5.73 -10.21 0.46
C VAL A 16 5.28 -8.76 0.62
N MET A 17 5.65 -7.93 -0.34
CA MET A 17 5.34 -6.51 -0.31
C MET A 17 4.77 -6.08 -1.67
N TYR A 18 3.70 -5.31 -1.64
CA TYR A 18 3.05 -4.77 -2.83
C TYR A 18 2.97 -3.25 -2.72
N VAL A 19 3.38 -2.55 -3.77
CA VAL A 19 3.28 -1.08 -3.84
C VAL A 19 2.24 -0.74 -4.89
N GLY A 20 1.27 0.10 -4.53
CA GLY A 20 0.19 0.47 -5.43
C GLY A 20 -0.16 1.94 -5.33
N VAL A 21 -1.05 2.37 -6.22
CA VAL A 21 -1.56 3.73 -6.26
C VAL A 21 -3.07 3.68 -6.46
N THR A 22 -3.80 4.58 -5.80
CA THR A 22 -5.26 4.63 -5.90
C THR A 22 -5.78 6.03 -5.61
N ASN A 23 -6.94 6.34 -6.14
CA ASN A 23 -7.65 7.58 -5.78
C ASN A 23 -8.65 7.36 -4.65
N ASP A 24 -8.81 6.13 -4.17
CA ASP A 24 -9.76 5.79 -3.11
C ASP A 24 -9.17 4.68 -2.25
N LEU A 25 -8.43 5.08 -1.22
CA LEU A 25 -7.68 4.14 -0.40
C LEU A 25 -8.59 3.20 0.39
N VAL A 26 -9.69 3.71 0.94
CA VAL A 26 -10.63 2.89 1.72
C VAL A 26 -11.23 1.80 0.84
N ARG A 27 -11.74 2.18 -0.33
CA ARG A 27 -12.34 1.22 -1.26
C ARG A 27 -11.31 0.19 -1.72
N ARG A 28 -10.10 0.63 -2.06
CA ARG A 28 -9.05 -0.25 -2.54
C ARG A 28 -8.64 -1.26 -1.48
N MET A 29 -8.53 -0.82 -0.23
CA MET A 29 -8.23 -1.74 0.87
C MET A 29 -9.35 -2.74 1.11
N TYR A 30 -10.60 -2.29 0.99
CA TYR A 30 -11.74 -3.20 1.07
C TYR A 30 -11.64 -4.31 0.00
N GLU A 31 -11.32 -3.92 -1.23
CA GLU A 31 -11.16 -4.87 -2.34
C GLU A 31 -10.04 -5.87 -2.07
N HIS A 32 -8.90 -5.40 -1.57
CA HIS A 32 -7.78 -6.29 -1.24
C HIS A 32 -8.12 -7.25 -0.10
N LYS A 33 -8.73 -6.73 0.95
CA LYS A 33 -9.06 -7.56 2.13
C LYS A 33 -10.11 -8.63 1.81
N ASN A 34 -10.99 -8.36 0.86
CA ASN A 34 -12.04 -9.30 0.46
C ASN A 34 -11.66 -10.11 -0.78
N HIS A 35 -10.43 -9.95 -1.27
CA HIS A 35 -9.90 -10.68 -2.42
C HIS A 35 -10.84 -10.60 -3.63
N LEU A 36 -11.38 -9.41 -3.91
CA LEU A 36 -12.37 -9.25 -4.99
C LEU A 36 -11.78 -9.51 -6.37
N ASP A 37 -10.47 -9.31 -6.53
CA ASP A 37 -9.74 -9.73 -7.72
C ASP A 37 -8.92 -10.96 -7.37
N LYS A 38 -9.55 -12.12 -7.46
CA LYS A 38 -8.97 -13.39 -7.01
C LYS A 38 -7.72 -13.80 -7.78
N GLY A 39 -7.55 -13.30 -9.00
CA GLY A 39 -6.37 -13.59 -9.79
C GLY A 39 -5.22 -12.64 -9.54
N SER A 40 -5.41 -11.62 -8.70
CA SER A 40 -4.39 -10.61 -8.47
C SER A 40 -3.25 -11.13 -7.60
N PHE A 41 -2.11 -10.44 -7.68
CA PHE A 41 -0.96 -10.69 -6.82
C PHE A 41 -1.35 -10.63 -5.34
N THR A 42 -2.09 -9.60 -4.95
CA THR A 42 -2.43 -9.41 -3.54
C THR A 42 -3.33 -10.51 -2.99
N ALA A 43 -4.30 -10.98 -3.77
CA ALA A 43 -5.15 -12.11 -3.36
C ALA A 43 -4.34 -13.38 -3.24
N ARG A 44 -3.46 -13.61 -4.22
CA ARG A 44 -2.65 -14.84 -4.29
C ARG A 44 -1.73 -15.01 -3.08
N TYR A 45 -1.17 -13.90 -2.57
CA TYR A 45 -0.20 -13.94 -1.49
C TYR A 45 -0.74 -13.41 -0.17
N ASN A 46 -2.07 -13.20 -0.08
CA ASN A 46 -2.73 -12.64 1.12
C ASN A 46 -2.09 -11.32 1.57
N THR A 47 -1.80 -10.44 0.61
CA THR A 47 -1.13 -9.18 0.84
C THR A 47 -2.18 -8.12 1.12
N ASP A 48 -2.79 -8.19 2.31
CA ASP A 48 -3.96 -7.40 2.67
C ASP A 48 -3.77 -6.52 3.90
N ARG A 49 -2.52 -6.41 4.41
CA ARG A 49 -2.21 -5.55 5.55
C ARG A 49 -1.65 -4.23 5.03
N LEU A 50 -2.33 -3.12 5.32
CA LEU A 50 -1.89 -1.78 4.93
C LEU A 50 -0.85 -1.29 5.93
N VAL A 51 0.41 -1.18 5.52
CA VAL A 51 1.49 -0.80 6.44
C VAL A 51 2.04 0.59 6.17
N TYR A 52 1.67 1.21 5.04
CA TYR A 52 2.16 2.54 4.71
C TYR A 52 1.27 3.17 3.66
N PHE A 53 1.05 4.47 3.77
CA PHE A 53 0.44 5.24 2.68
C PHE A 53 0.92 6.68 2.74
N GLU A 54 0.92 7.34 1.59
CA GLU A 54 1.22 8.76 1.49
C GLU A 54 0.28 9.40 0.47
N TYR A 55 0.01 10.66 0.69
CA TYR A 55 -0.91 11.44 -0.13
C TYR A 55 -0.15 12.13 -1.26
N ALA A 56 -0.77 12.22 -2.43
CA ALA A 56 -0.28 12.98 -3.56
C ALA A 56 -1.43 13.79 -4.16
N THR A 57 -1.11 14.99 -4.63
CA THR A 57 -2.13 15.93 -5.13
C THR A 57 -2.57 15.64 -6.55
N ASP A 58 -1.75 14.93 -7.33
CA ASP A 58 -2.12 14.64 -8.72
C ASP A 58 -1.66 13.23 -9.13
N PRO A 59 -2.34 12.66 -10.15
CA PRO A 59 -2.06 11.29 -10.58
C PRO A 59 -0.65 11.06 -11.09
N GLU A 60 -0.06 12.02 -11.79
CA GLU A 60 1.29 11.84 -12.33
C GLU A 60 2.33 11.75 -11.23
N ALA A 61 2.22 12.61 -10.21
CA ALA A 61 3.11 12.57 -9.06
C ALA A 61 2.99 11.24 -8.32
N ALA A 62 1.76 10.77 -8.13
CA ALA A 62 1.50 9.49 -7.46
C ALA A 62 2.11 8.32 -8.22
N ILE A 63 1.90 8.27 -9.54
CA ILE A 63 2.43 7.20 -10.37
C ILE A 63 3.95 7.22 -10.38
N GLY A 64 4.55 8.41 -10.46
CA GLY A 64 6.00 8.55 -10.41
C GLY A 64 6.57 8.06 -9.09
N ARG A 65 5.90 8.40 -7.97
CA ARG A 65 6.32 7.96 -6.65
C ARG A 65 6.21 6.45 -6.49
N GLU A 66 5.12 5.88 -6.97
CA GLU A 66 4.90 4.43 -6.93
C GLU A 66 6.02 3.70 -7.67
N LYS A 67 6.37 4.16 -8.87
CA LYS A 67 7.46 3.57 -9.65
C LYS A 67 8.79 3.72 -8.94
N GLN A 68 9.04 4.86 -8.32
CA GLN A 68 10.27 5.11 -7.56
C GLN A 68 10.40 4.10 -6.43
N ILE A 69 9.36 3.94 -5.62
CA ILE A 69 9.38 3.01 -4.48
C ILE A 69 9.52 1.57 -4.96
N LYS A 70 8.83 1.19 -6.03
CA LYS A 70 8.96 -0.15 -6.59
C LYS A 70 10.38 -0.49 -7.00
N GLY A 71 11.15 0.50 -7.43
CA GLY A 71 12.54 0.30 -7.84
C GLY A 71 13.52 0.17 -6.68
N TRP A 72 13.11 0.46 -5.44
CA TRP A 72 13.99 0.36 -4.29
C TRP A 72 14.19 -1.10 -3.86
N ASN A 73 15.31 -1.37 -3.19
CA ASN A 73 15.51 -2.68 -2.58
C ASN A 73 14.62 -2.83 -1.34
N ARG A 74 14.56 -4.04 -0.81
CA ARG A 74 13.69 -4.35 0.33
C ARG A 74 14.05 -3.52 1.57
N ALA A 75 15.33 -3.37 1.85
CA ALA A 75 15.78 -2.64 3.04
C ALA A 75 15.31 -1.19 3.01
N ARG A 76 15.35 -0.55 1.85
CA ARG A 76 14.90 0.83 1.70
C ARG A 76 13.39 0.97 1.82
N LYS A 77 12.65 0.01 1.28
CA LYS A 77 11.19 -0.02 1.46
C LYS A 77 10.82 -0.21 2.93
N ASN A 78 11.52 -1.09 3.63
CA ASN A 78 11.30 -1.31 5.05
C ASN A 78 11.53 -0.03 5.86
N LYS A 79 12.60 0.71 5.55
CA LYS A 79 12.86 1.98 6.22
C LYS A 79 11.75 2.99 6.01
N LEU A 80 11.21 3.04 4.80
CA LEU A 80 10.10 3.95 4.51
C LEU A 80 8.89 3.60 5.37
N VAL A 81 8.52 2.32 5.43
CA VAL A 81 7.39 1.87 6.26
C VAL A 81 7.66 2.25 7.72
N GLU A 82 8.83 1.91 8.23
CA GLU A 82 9.16 2.09 9.65
C GLU A 82 9.30 3.55 10.05
N SER A 83 9.52 4.44 9.11
CA SER A 83 9.56 5.88 9.39
C SER A 83 8.24 6.40 9.94
N LYS A 84 7.12 5.77 9.59
CA LYS A 84 5.79 6.17 10.04
C LYS A 84 5.06 5.08 10.81
N ASN A 85 5.49 3.83 10.66
CA ASN A 85 4.80 2.67 11.23
C ASN A 85 5.83 1.64 11.69
N PRO A 86 6.56 1.95 12.77
CA PRO A 86 7.67 1.11 13.22
C PRO A 86 7.27 -0.31 13.61
N ASN A 87 6.00 -0.52 13.97
CA ASN A 87 5.52 -1.83 14.39
C ASN A 87 4.84 -2.61 13.25
N TRP A 88 4.76 -2.03 12.05
CA TRP A 88 4.10 -2.66 10.90
C TRP A 88 2.64 -3.04 11.19
N ASP A 89 1.94 -2.16 11.93
CA ASP A 89 0.52 -2.35 12.22
C ASP A 89 -0.30 -2.24 10.94
N ASP A 90 -1.44 -2.92 10.90
CA ASP A 90 -2.39 -2.74 9.82
C ASP A 90 -3.12 -1.40 10.04
N LEU A 91 -2.91 -0.45 9.15
CA LEU A 91 -3.45 0.90 9.27
C LEU A 91 -4.89 1.04 8.75
N TYR A 92 -5.53 -0.06 8.37
CA TYR A 92 -6.85 -0.01 7.76
C TYR A 92 -7.88 0.70 8.65
N GLU A 93 -7.89 0.37 9.94
CA GLU A 93 -8.84 1.00 10.86
C GLU A 93 -8.63 2.51 10.92
N SER A 94 -7.40 2.98 10.84
CA SER A 94 -7.11 4.41 10.93
C SER A 94 -7.62 5.20 9.74
N ILE A 95 -7.78 4.59 8.56
CA ILE A 95 -8.27 5.29 7.37
C ILE A 95 -9.79 5.29 7.26
N LEU A 96 -10.46 4.53 8.11
CA LEU A 96 -11.93 4.48 8.12
C LEU A 96 -12.56 5.66 8.87
N GLU A 97 -11.78 6.35 9.65
CA GLU A 97 -12.29 7.47 10.46
C GLU A 97 -12.41 8.76 9.68
#